data_c90946bd51fd48f93dbeb9455c7aada6
#
_entry.id   c90946bd51fd48f93dbeb9455c7aada6
#
_cell.length_a   1.000
_cell.length_b   1.000
_cell.length_c   1.000
_cell.angle_alpha   90.00
_cell.angle_beta   90.00
_cell.angle_gamma   90.00
#
_symmetry.space_group_name_H-M   'P 1'
#
loop_
_entity.id
_entity.type
_entity.pdbx_description
1 polymer ?
#
loop_
_entity_poly.entity_id
_entity_poly.type
_entity_poly.pdbx_seq_one_letter_code
_entity_poly.pdbx_strand_id
1 'polypeptide(L)'
;MAIAEQSFDAVVVGGGGAGLRAAYQLAEEGHKVAVVSKVFPTRSHTVSAQGGINAALANDDEDNWHWHMYDTVKGSDYLGDQDCIEYMCKVAPEAVYELEHMGMPFSRIDSGRIYQRRFAGQSKNFGGEQAARTCAVADRTGHALLHTLYQQNIRVKTTFYNEWFALDLVRSKTGGVAGVTAMCIETGEVVFLRSCAVILATGGAGRIYESTTNAHINTGDGL
;
A
#
# COMPACT_ATOMS: atom_id res chain seq x y z
N MET A 1 -9.34 -18.41 30.27
CA MET A 1 -9.14 -16.95 30.31
C MET A 1 -10.09 -16.33 29.31
N ALA A 2 -10.76 -15.22 29.65
CA ALA A 2 -11.54 -14.49 28.67
C ALA A 2 -10.58 -13.72 27.73
N ILE A 3 -10.80 -13.81 26.43
CA ILE A 3 -10.04 -13.04 25.44
C ILE A 3 -10.47 -11.59 25.58
N ALA A 4 -9.49 -10.65 25.64
CA ALA A 4 -9.77 -9.23 25.64
C ALA A 4 -10.48 -8.82 24.32
N GLU A 5 -11.46 -7.93 24.40
CA GLU A 5 -12.23 -7.46 23.24
C GLU A 5 -12.14 -5.94 23.12
N GLN A 6 -11.91 -5.46 21.90
CA GLN A 6 -11.97 -4.04 21.55
C GLN A 6 -12.80 -3.85 20.28
N SER A 7 -13.52 -2.73 20.19
CA SER A 7 -14.43 -2.46 19.07
C SER A 7 -13.91 -1.31 18.19
N PHE A 8 -14.00 -1.51 16.89
CA PHE A 8 -13.63 -0.58 15.82
C PHE A 8 -14.69 -0.60 14.72
N ASP A 9 -14.77 0.44 13.93
CA ASP A 9 -15.61 0.46 12.73
C ASP A 9 -14.98 -0.40 11.62
N ALA A 10 -13.64 -0.32 11.49
CA ALA A 10 -12.88 -1.15 10.57
C ALA A 10 -11.55 -1.63 11.18
N VAL A 11 -11.13 -2.82 10.77
CA VAL A 11 -9.80 -3.36 11.05
C VAL A 11 -9.05 -3.57 9.74
N VAL A 12 -7.84 -3.03 9.65
CA VAL A 12 -6.93 -3.22 8.51
C VAL A 12 -5.82 -4.18 8.92
N VAL A 13 -5.71 -5.30 8.21
CA VAL A 13 -4.66 -6.29 8.42
C VAL A 13 -3.53 -6.06 7.43
N GLY A 14 -2.41 -5.54 7.93
CA GLY A 14 -1.22 -5.17 7.16
C GLY A 14 -0.93 -3.67 7.19
N GLY A 15 0.23 -3.29 7.74
CA GLY A 15 0.70 -1.91 7.89
C GLY A 15 1.62 -1.44 6.76
N GLY A 16 1.49 -1.98 5.55
CA GLY A 16 2.20 -1.53 4.35
C GLY A 16 1.52 -0.32 3.69
N GLY A 17 2.03 0.10 2.53
CA GLY A 17 1.50 1.26 1.81
C GLY A 17 0.00 1.19 1.56
N ALA A 18 -0.52 0.06 1.10
CA ALA A 18 -1.94 -0.13 0.85
C ALA A 18 -2.78 -0.04 2.14
N GLY A 19 -2.35 -0.73 3.20
CA GLY A 19 -3.07 -0.73 4.47
C GLY A 19 -3.06 0.63 5.16
N LEU A 20 -1.92 1.33 5.18
CA LEU A 20 -1.83 2.67 5.75
C LEU A 20 -2.67 3.69 4.98
N ARG A 21 -2.73 3.58 3.62
CA ARG A 21 -3.57 4.48 2.82
C ARG A 21 -5.06 4.23 3.08
N ALA A 22 -5.48 2.95 3.16
CA ALA A 22 -6.85 2.60 3.48
C ALA A 22 -7.25 3.04 4.90
N ALA A 23 -6.39 2.79 5.89
CA ALA A 23 -6.62 3.20 7.27
C ALA A 23 -6.74 4.73 7.41
N TYR A 24 -5.86 5.46 6.72
CA TYR A 24 -5.90 6.92 6.71
C TYR A 24 -7.24 7.44 6.17
N GLN A 25 -7.69 6.95 5.01
CA GLN A 25 -8.96 7.37 4.40
C GLN A 25 -10.13 7.19 5.35
N LEU A 26 -10.25 6.00 5.93
CA LEU A 26 -11.34 5.70 6.86
C LEU A 26 -11.28 6.56 8.12
N ALA A 27 -10.10 6.74 8.70
CA ALA A 27 -9.94 7.53 9.93
C ALA A 27 -10.13 9.03 9.69
N GLU A 28 -9.75 9.55 8.50
CA GLU A 28 -10.00 10.94 8.11
C GLU A 28 -11.49 11.23 7.95
N GLU A 29 -12.27 10.26 7.52
CA GLU A 29 -13.74 10.33 7.46
C GLU A 29 -14.42 10.12 8.84
N GLY A 30 -13.65 9.97 9.90
CA GLY A 30 -14.15 9.91 11.28
C GLY A 30 -14.44 8.50 11.80
N HIS A 31 -14.09 7.45 11.07
CA HIS A 31 -14.23 6.08 11.52
C HIS A 31 -13.13 5.71 12.54
N LYS A 32 -13.50 4.89 13.52
CA LYS A 32 -12.55 4.31 14.48
C LYS A 32 -11.86 3.11 13.84
N VAL A 33 -10.57 3.26 13.50
CA VAL A 33 -9.81 2.26 12.73
C VAL A 33 -8.67 1.66 13.56
N ALA A 34 -8.48 0.35 13.43
CA ALA A 34 -7.29 -0.35 13.90
C ALA A 34 -6.48 -0.90 12.73
N VAL A 35 -5.15 -0.80 12.82
CA VAL A 35 -4.19 -1.46 11.93
C VAL A 35 -3.46 -2.53 12.70
N VAL A 36 -3.55 -3.79 12.24
CA VAL A 36 -2.79 -4.92 12.79
C VAL A 36 -1.63 -5.21 11.87
N SER A 37 -0.41 -5.19 12.39
CA SER A 37 0.79 -5.41 11.59
C SER A 37 1.80 -6.30 12.32
N LYS A 38 2.25 -7.37 11.68
CA LYS A 38 3.25 -8.29 12.24
C LYS A 38 4.66 -7.70 12.36
N VAL A 39 4.89 -6.56 11.72
CA VAL A 39 6.09 -5.73 11.91
C VAL A 39 5.68 -4.31 12.19
N PHE A 40 6.60 -3.49 12.68
CA PHE A 40 6.35 -2.06 12.74
C PHE A 40 6.05 -1.52 11.32
N PRO A 41 5.01 -0.68 11.09
CA PRO A 41 4.55 -0.31 9.75
C PRO A 41 5.66 0.19 8.81
N THR A 42 6.60 1.01 9.31
CA THR A 42 7.71 1.54 8.50
C THR A 42 8.76 0.48 8.12
N ARG A 43 8.60 -0.77 8.56
CA ARG A 43 9.41 -1.93 8.17
C ARG A 43 8.70 -2.88 7.22
N SER A 44 7.50 -2.56 6.75
CA SER A 44 6.81 -3.37 5.74
C SER A 44 7.57 -3.38 4.41
N HIS A 45 7.24 -4.34 3.54
CA HIS A 45 7.96 -4.50 2.26
C HIS A 45 8.00 -3.22 1.41
N THR A 46 6.99 -2.36 1.48
CA THR A 46 6.96 -1.08 0.78
C THR A 46 8.22 -0.22 1.03
N VAL A 47 8.86 -0.32 2.20
CA VAL A 47 10.09 0.42 2.52
C VAL A 47 11.23 0.14 1.54
N SER A 48 11.25 -1.05 0.93
CA SER A 48 12.29 -1.49 0.00
C SER A 48 12.15 -0.91 -1.40
N ALA A 49 11.05 -0.22 -1.70
CA ALA A 49 10.82 0.38 -3.02
C ALA A 49 11.75 1.59 -3.22
N GLN A 50 12.64 1.49 -4.20
CA GLN A 50 13.64 2.52 -4.54
C GLN A 50 13.30 3.25 -5.84
N GLY A 51 12.70 2.55 -6.81
CA GLY A 51 12.46 3.05 -8.15
C GLY A 51 11.60 4.30 -8.21
N GLY A 52 10.47 4.28 -7.58
CA GLY A 52 9.49 5.35 -7.59
C GLY A 52 8.06 4.84 -7.79
N ILE A 53 7.15 5.76 -8.03
CA ILE A 53 5.74 5.53 -8.32
C ILE A 53 5.45 5.94 -9.75
N ASN A 54 4.95 5.01 -10.57
CA ASN A 54 4.62 5.32 -11.96
C ASN A 54 3.30 6.08 -12.06
N ALA A 55 3.35 7.25 -12.69
CA ALA A 55 2.17 8.05 -13.00
C ALA A 55 2.44 8.93 -14.22
N ALA A 56 1.53 8.98 -15.16
CA ALA A 56 1.68 9.76 -16.39
C ALA A 56 1.38 11.24 -16.12
N LEU A 57 2.29 11.96 -15.43
CA LEU A 57 2.13 13.38 -15.09
C LEU A 57 2.49 14.32 -16.26
N ALA A 58 3.28 13.85 -17.21
CA ALA A 58 3.80 14.65 -18.32
C ALA A 58 4.54 15.93 -17.87
N ASN A 59 5.31 15.87 -16.78
CA ASN A 59 5.98 17.04 -16.22
C ASN A 59 7.23 17.47 -16.99
N ASP A 60 7.98 16.53 -17.52
CA ASP A 60 9.27 16.73 -18.20
C ASP A 60 9.17 16.34 -19.69
N ASP A 61 8.32 15.36 -20.00
CA ASP A 61 8.15 14.80 -21.33
C ASP A 61 6.70 14.39 -21.55
N GLU A 62 6.25 14.32 -22.81
CA GLU A 62 4.91 13.88 -23.12
C GLU A 62 4.66 12.47 -22.62
N ASP A 63 3.55 12.27 -21.94
CA ASP A 63 3.12 10.96 -21.44
C ASP A 63 1.59 10.87 -21.37
N ASN A 64 1.06 9.63 -21.36
CA ASN A 64 -0.37 9.36 -21.38
C ASN A 64 -0.66 8.10 -20.55
N TRP A 65 -1.73 8.14 -19.75
CA TRP A 65 -2.11 7.00 -18.91
C TRP A 65 -2.48 5.74 -19.74
N HIS A 66 -2.90 5.87 -20.99
CA HIS A 66 -3.13 4.71 -21.89
C HIS A 66 -1.82 3.98 -22.21
N TRP A 67 -0.72 4.72 -22.39
CA TRP A 67 0.60 4.11 -22.57
C TRP A 67 1.07 3.41 -21.31
N HIS A 68 0.80 4.02 -20.13
CA HIS A 68 1.06 3.41 -18.84
C HIS A 68 0.25 2.12 -18.67
N MET A 69 -1.03 2.12 -19.02
CA MET A 69 -1.87 0.93 -19.01
C MET A 69 -1.32 -0.17 -19.92
N TYR A 70 -0.95 0.18 -21.16
CA TYR A 70 -0.37 -0.77 -22.10
C TYR A 70 0.88 -1.45 -21.53
N ASP A 71 1.82 -0.67 -20.99
CA ASP A 71 3.05 -1.20 -20.38
C ASP A 71 2.75 -2.11 -19.17
N THR A 72 1.75 -1.74 -18.37
CA THR A 72 1.36 -2.50 -17.18
C THR A 72 0.70 -3.83 -17.55
N VAL A 73 -0.22 -3.84 -18.52
CA VAL A 73 -0.85 -5.07 -19.03
C VAL A 73 0.21 -6.00 -19.61
N LYS A 74 1.11 -5.46 -20.43
CA LYS A 74 2.20 -6.24 -21.04
C LYS A 74 3.20 -6.74 -19.98
N GLY A 75 3.55 -5.90 -19.00
CA GLY A 75 4.48 -6.24 -17.92
C GLY A 75 3.93 -7.29 -16.95
N SER A 76 2.61 -7.45 -16.87
CA SER A 76 1.93 -8.50 -16.12
C SER A 76 1.73 -9.79 -16.92
N ASP A 77 2.38 -9.94 -18.08
CA ASP A 77 2.18 -11.06 -19.00
C ASP A 77 0.70 -11.30 -19.37
N TYR A 78 -0.10 -10.23 -19.41
CA TYR A 78 -1.55 -10.26 -19.66
C TYR A 78 -2.37 -11.04 -18.61
N LEU A 79 -1.79 -11.36 -17.45
CA LEU A 79 -2.47 -12.08 -16.36
C LEU A 79 -3.22 -11.14 -15.40
N GLY A 80 -2.88 -9.86 -15.41
CA GLY A 80 -3.53 -8.86 -14.55
C GLY A 80 -4.97 -8.58 -14.97
N ASP A 81 -5.82 -8.26 -13.99
CA ASP A 81 -7.17 -7.74 -14.23
C ASP A 81 -7.07 -6.39 -14.94
N GLN A 82 -7.53 -6.33 -16.20
CA GLN A 82 -7.31 -5.16 -17.04
C GLN A 82 -8.17 -3.96 -16.63
N ASP A 83 -9.35 -4.18 -16.08
CA ASP A 83 -10.22 -3.10 -15.57
C ASP A 83 -9.57 -2.45 -14.33
N CYS A 84 -8.98 -3.26 -13.44
CA CYS A 84 -8.20 -2.77 -12.31
C CYS A 84 -6.95 -2.01 -12.75
N ILE A 85 -6.24 -2.49 -13.78
CA ILE A 85 -5.06 -1.83 -14.36
C ILE A 85 -5.44 -0.50 -14.99
N GLU A 86 -6.52 -0.45 -15.77
CA GLU A 86 -7.05 0.79 -16.36
C GLU A 86 -7.31 1.82 -15.27
N TYR A 87 -8.09 1.44 -14.27
CA TYR A 87 -8.43 2.32 -13.15
C TYR A 87 -7.16 2.85 -12.46
N MET A 88 -6.23 1.95 -12.10
CA MET A 88 -4.97 2.31 -11.45
C MET A 88 -4.17 3.32 -12.28
N CYS A 89 -3.96 3.07 -13.56
CA CYS A 89 -3.15 3.93 -14.41
C CYS A 89 -3.81 5.30 -14.66
N LYS A 90 -5.12 5.32 -14.75
CA LYS A 90 -5.91 6.54 -14.94
C LYS A 90 -5.88 7.46 -13.72
N VAL A 91 -5.96 6.89 -12.50
CA VAL A 91 -5.97 7.68 -11.25
C VAL A 91 -4.57 7.88 -10.66
N ALA A 92 -3.54 7.24 -11.18
CA ALA A 92 -2.18 7.35 -10.66
C ALA A 92 -1.66 8.80 -10.54
N PRO A 93 -1.91 9.71 -11.49
CA PRO A 93 -1.54 11.13 -11.36
C PRO A 93 -2.16 11.79 -10.13
N GLU A 94 -3.45 11.58 -9.90
CA GLU A 94 -4.16 12.12 -8.74
C GLU A 94 -3.59 11.57 -7.42
N ALA A 95 -3.34 10.26 -7.36
CA ALA A 95 -2.75 9.61 -6.20
C ALA A 95 -1.34 10.15 -5.87
N VAL A 96 -0.52 10.48 -6.87
CA VAL A 96 0.80 11.09 -6.65
C VAL A 96 0.67 12.50 -6.09
N TYR A 97 -0.23 13.33 -6.62
CA TYR A 97 -0.48 14.66 -6.07
C TYR A 97 -1.08 14.62 -4.67
N GLU A 98 -1.94 13.65 -4.38
CA GLU A 98 -2.44 13.43 -3.01
C GLU A 98 -1.29 13.14 -2.03
N LEU A 99 -0.37 12.26 -2.38
CA LEU A 99 0.82 11.97 -1.57
C LEU A 99 1.72 13.20 -1.39
N GLU A 100 1.86 14.02 -2.44
CA GLU A 100 2.57 15.29 -2.37
C GLU A 100 1.91 16.23 -1.35
N HIS A 101 0.59 16.40 -1.39
CA HIS A 101 -0.16 17.21 -0.45
C HIS A 101 -0.12 16.66 0.99
N MET A 102 0.04 15.35 1.15
CA MET A 102 0.31 14.73 2.45
C MET A 102 1.72 15.03 2.98
N GLY A 103 2.59 15.65 2.17
CA GLY A 103 3.96 16.00 2.55
C GLY A 103 5.03 15.03 2.05
N MET A 104 4.72 14.17 1.09
CA MET A 104 5.75 13.29 0.49
C MET A 104 6.76 14.14 -0.30
N PRO A 105 8.06 14.09 0.05
CA PRO A 105 9.08 14.99 -0.48
C PRO A 105 9.62 14.51 -1.84
N PHE A 106 8.78 14.44 -2.86
CA PHE A 106 9.22 14.10 -4.21
C PHE A 106 10.36 14.97 -4.69
N SER A 107 11.32 14.39 -5.39
CA SER A 107 12.37 15.13 -6.11
C SER A 107 11.74 16.06 -7.15
N ARG A 108 12.38 17.20 -7.41
CA ARG A 108 11.87 18.26 -8.30
C ARG A 108 12.81 18.51 -9.46
N ILE A 109 12.22 18.91 -10.58
CA ILE A 109 12.95 19.54 -11.69
C ILE A 109 13.06 21.05 -11.44
N ASP A 110 13.88 21.76 -12.22
CA ASP A 110 14.15 23.20 -12.05
C ASP A 110 12.88 24.06 -12.09
N SER A 111 11.85 23.62 -12.80
CA SER A 111 10.55 24.30 -12.84
C SER A 111 9.71 24.11 -11.56
N GLY A 112 10.18 23.36 -10.57
CA GLY A 112 9.47 23.06 -9.35
C GLY A 112 8.46 21.89 -9.45
N ARG A 113 8.25 21.33 -10.64
CA ARG A 113 7.37 20.16 -10.81
C ARG A 113 8.04 18.89 -10.31
N ILE A 114 7.23 17.85 -10.00
CA ILE A 114 7.74 16.54 -9.58
C ILE A 114 8.63 15.96 -10.68
N TYR A 115 9.84 15.55 -10.28
CA TYR A 115 10.77 14.85 -11.15
C TYR A 115 10.24 13.45 -11.50
N GLN A 116 10.31 13.12 -12.78
CA GLN A 116 9.96 11.81 -13.31
C GLN A 116 11.17 11.19 -14.01
N ARG A 117 11.62 10.04 -13.51
CA ARG A 117 12.74 9.34 -14.15
C ARG A 117 12.25 8.36 -15.21
N ARG A 118 13.11 8.13 -16.19
CA ARG A 118 12.97 7.02 -17.12
C ARG A 118 13.29 5.71 -16.40
N PHE A 119 12.46 4.71 -16.60
CA PHE A 119 12.62 3.41 -15.98
C PHE A 119 12.36 2.30 -16.99
N ALA A 120 13.00 1.12 -16.81
CA ALA A 120 12.81 0.00 -17.72
C ALA A 120 11.34 -0.45 -17.78
N GLY A 121 10.87 -0.83 -18.97
CA GLY A 121 9.50 -1.26 -19.19
C GLY A 121 8.47 -0.13 -19.31
N GLN A 122 8.92 1.13 -19.29
CA GLN A 122 8.04 2.30 -19.50
C GLN A 122 8.24 2.83 -20.92
N SER A 123 7.17 2.88 -21.70
CA SER A 123 7.23 3.31 -23.10
C SER A 123 6.17 4.33 -23.46
N LYS A 124 6.44 5.13 -24.49
CA LYS A 124 5.48 5.99 -25.18
C LYS A 124 4.87 5.22 -26.35
N ASN A 125 3.74 5.68 -26.82
CA ASN A 125 3.13 5.22 -28.08
C ASN A 125 3.05 3.66 -28.15
N PHE A 126 2.64 3.02 -27.03
CA PHE A 126 2.39 1.57 -27.00
C PHE A 126 3.61 0.72 -27.38
N GLY A 127 4.74 0.96 -26.74
CA GLY A 127 5.98 0.20 -26.94
C GLY A 127 7.05 0.93 -27.78
N GLY A 128 6.92 2.23 -27.97
CA GLY A 128 7.90 3.09 -28.65
C GLY A 128 9.07 3.50 -27.76
N GLU A 129 9.40 4.79 -27.77
CA GLU A 129 10.50 5.35 -26.97
C GLU A 129 10.25 5.22 -25.47
N GLN A 130 11.31 5.28 -24.68
CA GLN A 130 11.22 5.19 -23.23
C GLN A 130 10.52 6.43 -22.63
N ALA A 131 9.47 6.19 -21.84
CA ALA A 131 8.76 7.23 -21.10
C ALA A 131 9.43 7.59 -19.78
N ALA A 132 9.29 8.86 -19.37
CA ALA A 132 9.68 9.37 -18.06
C ALA A 132 8.45 9.53 -17.17
N ARG A 133 7.99 8.47 -16.50
CA ARG A 133 6.78 8.51 -15.66
C ARG A 133 6.98 8.10 -14.21
N THR A 134 8.19 7.72 -13.80
CA THR A 134 8.45 7.23 -12.44
C THR A 134 8.75 8.39 -11.50
N CYS A 135 7.78 8.78 -10.68
CA CYS A 135 7.92 9.82 -9.66
C CYS A 135 8.71 9.29 -8.48
N ALA A 136 9.78 9.97 -8.09
CA ALA A 136 10.74 9.44 -7.12
C ALA A 136 11.11 10.40 -6.00
N VAL A 137 11.52 9.83 -4.87
CA VAL A 137 12.22 10.51 -3.78
C VAL A 137 13.65 9.94 -3.76
N ALA A 138 14.53 10.46 -4.60
CA ALA A 138 15.85 9.91 -4.82
C ALA A 138 15.80 8.37 -4.96
N ASP A 139 16.55 7.62 -4.17
CA ASP A 139 16.56 6.13 -4.12
C ASP A 139 15.76 5.53 -2.95
N ARG A 140 14.94 6.34 -2.27
CA ARG A 140 14.22 5.97 -1.03
C ARG A 140 12.72 6.22 -1.09
N THR A 141 12.10 6.06 -2.26
CA THR A 141 10.68 6.40 -2.47
C THR A 141 9.75 5.64 -1.53
N GLY A 142 9.97 4.33 -1.33
CA GLY A 142 9.14 3.53 -0.43
C GLY A 142 9.30 3.92 1.04
N HIS A 143 10.51 4.25 1.47
CA HIS A 143 10.75 4.78 2.81
C HIS A 143 9.98 6.10 3.03
N ALA A 144 10.09 7.05 2.09
CA ALA A 144 9.37 8.31 2.17
C ALA A 144 7.84 8.11 2.19
N LEU A 145 7.33 7.23 1.32
CA LEU A 145 5.90 6.89 1.26
C LEU A 145 5.39 6.37 2.61
N LEU A 146 6.07 5.37 3.19
CA LEU A 146 5.63 4.79 4.46
C LEU A 146 5.66 5.79 5.61
N HIS A 147 6.73 6.60 5.69
CA HIS A 147 6.82 7.62 6.74
C HIS A 147 5.72 8.68 6.57
N THR A 148 5.45 9.14 5.36
CA THR A 148 4.36 10.08 5.07
C THR A 148 3.01 9.50 5.50
N LEU A 149 2.67 8.29 5.04
CA LEU A 149 1.39 7.66 5.37
C LEU A 149 1.28 7.34 6.87
N TYR A 150 2.36 6.91 7.52
CA TYR A 150 2.37 6.63 8.95
C TYR A 150 2.11 7.91 9.76
N GLN A 151 2.77 9.02 9.41
CA GLN A 151 2.54 10.32 10.06
C GLN A 151 1.10 10.80 9.90
N GLN A 152 0.51 10.64 8.70
CA GLN A 152 -0.90 10.98 8.47
C GLN A 152 -1.84 10.12 9.34
N ASN A 153 -1.57 8.83 9.48
CA ASN A 153 -2.35 7.95 10.35
C ASN A 153 -2.24 8.34 11.84
N ILE A 154 -1.06 8.76 12.31
CA ILE A 154 -0.90 9.28 13.67
C ILE A 154 -1.72 10.57 13.85
N ARG A 155 -1.72 11.47 12.87
CA ARG A 155 -2.50 12.72 12.90
C ARG A 155 -4.00 12.46 13.06
N VAL A 156 -4.54 11.47 12.35
CA VAL A 156 -5.96 11.09 12.43
C VAL A 156 -6.27 10.07 13.52
N LYS A 157 -5.30 9.77 14.40
CA LYS A 157 -5.44 8.91 15.59
C LYS A 157 -5.83 7.46 15.26
N THR A 158 -5.36 6.91 14.15
CA THR A 158 -5.46 5.47 13.86
C THR A 158 -4.83 4.67 14.99
N THR A 159 -5.50 3.60 15.45
CA THR A 159 -4.97 2.72 16.50
C THR A 159 -4.07 1.66 15.87
N PHE A 160 -2.86 1.49 16.39
CA PHE A 160 -1.90 0.51 15.88
C PHE A 160 -1.67 -0.65 16.84
N TYR A 161 -1.75 -1.87 16.30
CA TYR A 161 -1.31 -3.11 16.90
C TYR A 161 -0.02 -3.52 16.18
N ASN A 162 1.11 -2.94 16.59
CA ASN A 162 2.42 -3.20 16.02
C ASN A 162 3.01 -4.49 16.62
N GLU A 163 3.58 -5.34 15.77
CA GLU A 163 4.13 -6.65 16.15
C GLU A 163 3.05 -7.58 16.71
N TRP A 164 1.86 -7.48 16.10
CA TRP A 164 0.73 -8.37 16.33
C TRP A 164 0.44 -9.18 15.05
N PHE A 165 0.23 -10.48 15.24
CA PHE A 165 -0.09 -11.40 14.17
C PHE A 165 -1.61 -11.62 14.12
N ALA A 166 -2.23 -11.32 12.97
CA ALA A 166 -3.63 -11.65 12.73
C ALA A 166 -3.78 -13.16 12.59
N LEU A 167 -4.56 -13.79 13.46
CA LEU A 167 -4.74 -15.24 13.50
C LEU A 167 -5.87 -15.67 12.57
N ASP A 168 -7.08 -15.12 12.78
CA ASP A 168 -8.28 -15.53 12.07
C ASP A 168 -9.24 -14.36 11.81
N LEU A 169 -9.99 -14.46 10.71
CA LEU A 169 -11.21 -13.71 10.49
C LEU A 169 -12.38 -14.37 11.23
N VAL A 170 -12.99 -13.64 12.15
CA VAL A 170 -14.15 -14.15 12.91
C VAL A 170 -15.43 -13.89 12.11
N ARG A 171 -16.19 -14.94 11.87
CA ARG A 171 -17.51 -14.85 11.22
C ARG A 171 -18.63 -14.65 12.24
N SER A 172 -19.58 -13.79 11.89
CA SER A 172 -20.81 -13.63 12.67
C SER A 172 -21.74 -14.82 12.47
N LYS A 173 -22.72 -14.95 13.34
CA LYS A 173 -23.77 -15.98 13.21
C LYS A 173 -24.60 -15.83 11.92
N THR A 174 -24.63 -14.64 11.34
CA THR A 174 -25.32 -14.33 10.07
C THR A 174 -24.46 -14.54 8.84
N GLY A 175 -23.20 -14.99 9.01
CA GLY A 175 -22.25 -15.31 7.92
C GLY A 175 -21.35 -14.17 7.47
N GLY A 176 -21.56 -12.94 7.93
CA GLY A 176 -20.66 -11.80 7.66
C GLY A 176 -19.41 -11.81 8.56
N VAL A 177 -18.49 -10.88 8.33
CA VAL A 177 -17.33 -10.66 9.19
C VAL A 177 -17.78 -10.02 10.52
N ALA A 178 -17.21 -10.48 11.64
CA ALA A 178 -17.42 -9.92 12.98
C ALA A 178 -16.15 -9.26 13.55
N GLY A 179 -15.02 -9.47 12.91
CA GLY A 179 -13.72 -8.90 13.32
C GLY A 179 -12.55 -9.85 13.07
N VAL A 180 -11.45 -9.58 13.75
CA VAL A 180 -10.16 -10.29 13.65
C VAL A 180 -9.70 -10.71 15.04
N THR A 181 -9.22 -11.94 15.20
CA THR A 181 -8.39 -12.31 16.35
C THR A 181 -6.92 -12.04 16.03
N ALA A 182 -6.21 -11.42 16.96
CA ALA A 182 -4.80 -11.10 16.80
C ALA A 182 -4.03 -11.47 18.05
N MET A 183 -2.76 -11.83 17.86
CA MET A 183 -1.84 -12.23 18.94
C MET A 183 -0.63 -11.30 18.97
N CYS A 184 -0.30 -10.78 20.12
CA CYS A 184 0.95 -10.07 20.36
C CYS A 184 2.11 -11.05 20.20
N ILE A 185 3.07 -10.76 19.32
CA ILE A 185 4.20 -11.63 19.02
C ILE A 185 5.14 -11.74 20.24
N GLU A 186 5.29 -10.65 20.98
CA GLU A 186 6.19 -10.62 22.16
C GLU A 186 5.63 -11.39 23.36
N THR A 187 4.35 -11.17 23.68
CA THR A 187 3.75 -11.68 24.93
C THR A 187 2.88 -12.92 24.76
N GLY A 188 2.44 -13.23 23.55
CA GLY A 188 1.45 -14.27 23.27
C GLY A 188 0.02 -13.88 23.68
N GLU A 189 -0.22 -12.64 24.11
CA GLU A 189 -1.55 -12.15 24.43
C GLU A 189 -2.44 -12.19 23.19
N VAL A 190 -3.68 -12.65 23.33
CA VAL A 190 -4.67 -12.71 22.25
C VAL A 190 -5.79 -11.70 22.51
N VAL A 191 -6.15 -10.95 21.48
CA VAL A 191 -7.25 -9.98 21.50
C VAL A 191 -8.22 -10.28 20.38
N PHE A 192 -9.51 -10.00 20.63
CA PHE A 192 -10.55 -9.96 19.60
C PHE A 192 -10.83 -8.49 19.24
N LEU A 193 -10.55 -8.13 18.00
CA LEU A 193 -10.84 -6.82 17.42
C LEU A 193 -12.16 -6.91 16.68
N ARG A 194 -13.24 -6.54 17.37
CA ARG A 194 -14.59 -6.53 16.79
C ARG A 194 -14.71 -5.44 15.74
N SER A 195 -15.21 -5.78 14.56
CA SER A 195 -15.54 -4.80 13.52
C SER A 195 -16.52 -5.38 12.50
N CYS A 196 -17.26 -4.50 11.83
CA CYS A 196 -18.16 -4.90 10.74
C CYS A 196 -17.46 -4.92 9.36
N ALA A 197 -16.25 -4.36 9.26
CA ALA A 197 -15.45 -4.34 8.05
C ALA A 197 -13.99 -4.72 8.35
N VAL A 198 -13.41 -5.58 7.52
CA VAL A 198 -11.99 -5.95 7.58
C VAL A 198 -11.38 -5.79 6.20
N ILE A 199 -10.25 -5.07 6.14
CA ILE A 199 -9.47 -4.89 4.92
C ILE A 199 -8.20 -5.73 5.04
N LEU A 200 -8.02 -6.68 4.12
CA LEU A 200 -6.80 -7.47 4.01
C LEU A 200 -5.81 -6.75 3.09
N ALA A 201 -4.72 -6.26 3.67
CA ALA A 201 -3.63 -5.57 2.99
C ALA A 201 -2.28 -6.24 3.32
N THR A 202 -2.27 -7.57 3.34
CA THR A 202 -1.20 -8.42 3.90
C THR A 202 0.03 -8.54 3.01
N GLY A 203 0.02 -7.92 1.83
CA GLY A 203 1.12 -7.95 0.87
C GLY A 203 1.18 -9.24 0.07
N GLY A 204 2.34 -9.52 -0.51
CA GLY A 204 2.53 -10.64 -1.42
C GLY A 204 3.00 -11.92 -0.73
N ALA A 205 3.23 -12.97 -1.56
CA ALA A 205 3.58 -14.32 -1.15
C ALA A 205 4.94 -14.79 -1.70
N GLY A 206 5.87 -13.86 -2.00
CA GLY A 206 7.16 -14.22 -2.61
C GLY A 206 7.94 -15.27 -1.84
N ARG A 207 7.77 -15.36 -0.51
CA ARG A 207 8.49 -16.30 0.36
C ARG A 207 8.09 -17.77 0.18
N ILE A 208 6.95 -18.05 -0.47
CA ILE A 208 6.55 -19.45 -0.75
C ILE A 208 7.39 -20.08 -1.87
N TYR A 209 8.08 -19.27 -2.67
CA TYR A 209 8.95 -19.72 -3.74
C TYR A 209 10.39 -19.95 -3.22
N GLU A 210 11.11 -20.86 -3.84
CA GLU A 210 12.52 -21.16 -3.53
C GLU A 210 13.40 -19.91 -3.71
N SER A 211 13.13 -19.12 -4.75
CA SER A 211 13.88 -17.91 -5.10
C SER A 211 12.92 -16.74 -5.28
N THR A 212 13.22 -15.60 -4.65
CA THR A 212 12.42 -14.39 -4.77
C THR A 212 13.27 -13.14 -4.57
N THR A 213 12.97 -12.08 -5.29
CA THR A 213 13.53 -10.73 -5.08
C THR A 213 12.77 -9.92 -4.04
N ASN A 214 11.61 -10.42 -3.59
CA ASN A 214 10.81 -9.76 -2.55
C ASN A 214 11.43 -9.96 -1.16
N ALA A 215 11.10 -9.05 -0.23
CA ALA A 215 11.52 -9.20 1.15
C ALA A 215 10.93 -10.47 1.79
N HIS A 216 11.67 -11.04 2.74
CA HIS A 216 11.26 -12.26 3.45
C HIS A 216 9.95 -12.11 4.24
N ILE A 217 9.52 -10.86 4.51
CA ILE A 217 8.26 -10.56 5.18
C ILE A 217 7.02 -10.91 4.33
N ASN A 218 7.18 -11.09 3.01
CA ASN A 218 6.10 -11.47 2.10
C ASN A 218 5.84 -12.98 2.17
N THR A 219 5.27 -13.41 3.27
CA THR A 219 5.07 -14.83 3.63
C THR A 219 3.77 -15.44 3.10
N GLY A 220 2.85 -14.63 2.56
CA GLY A 220 1.58 -15.12 2.03
C GLY A 220 0.51 -15.42 3.08
N ASP A 221 0.65 -14.90 4.29
CA ASP A 221 -0.27 -15.21 5.40
C ASP A 221 -1.74 -14.80 5.16
N GLY A 222 -1.99 -13.95 4.18
CA GLY A 222 -3.34 -13.47 3.86
C GLY A 222 -3.99 -14.14 2.65
N LEU A 223 -3.39 -15.22 2.13
CA LEU A 223 -3.89 -15.98 0.98
C LEU A 223 -4.86 -17.08 1.36
#